data_1a15f4697bfb7c545330fc56285e598e
#
_entry.id   1a15f4697bfb7c545330fc56285e598e
#
_cell.length_a   1.000
_cell.length_b   1.000
_cell.length_c   1.000
_cell.angle_alpha   90.00
_cell.angle_beta   90.00
_cell.angle_gamma   90.00
#
_symmetry.space_group_name_H-M   'P 1'
#
loop_
_entity.id
_entity.type
_entity.pdbx_description
1 polymer ?
#
loop_
_entity_poly.entity_id
_entity_poly.type
_entity_poly.pdbx_seq_one_letter_code
_entity_poly.pdbx_strand_id
1 'polypeptide(L)'
;MGTRISRVHGRMVLDSRGNPTVEVDCVTEDGTLGRAMVPSGASTGRHEAVELRDGGDRWAGKGVDGAVANVNGPIADALVGMDASDQGAVDAAMLALDSTPNKGDIGANAMLGASMACLRATVGDGEIWQHLSDGSASLPVPLMNILNGGAHANSNVDVQEFMVVPHGFDSYPEALRAGVEIY
;
A
#
# COMPACT_ATOMS: atom_id res chain seq x y z
N MET A 1 -20.55 -17.09 0.49
CA MET A 1 -20.55 -15.74 -0.06
C MET A 1 -19.72 -15.79 -1.33
N GLY A 2 -20.13 -15.10 -2.39
CA GLY A 2 -19.43 -15.17 -3.68
C GLY A 2 -18.22 -14.23 -3.67
N THR A 3 -17.05 -14.76 -3.35
CA THR A 3 -15.77 -14.01 -3.33
C THR A 3 -15.16 -13.82 -4.72
N ARG A 4 -15.87 -14.26 -5.79
CA ARG A 4 -15.42 -14.09 -7.18
C ARG A 4 -15.42 -12.61 -7.55
N ILE A 5 -14.33 -12.13 -8.12
CA ILE A 5 -14.14 -10.74 -8.57
C ILE A 5 -15.01 -10.48 -9.80
N SER A 6 -15.92 -9.52 -9.69
CA SER A 6 -16.76 -9.06 -10.78
C SER A 6 -16.22 -7.81 -11.48
N ARG A 7 -15.47 -6.97 -10.75
CA ARG A 7 -14.89 -5.73 -11.28
C ARG A 7 -13.66 -5.29 -10.50
N VAL A 8 -12.66 -4.82 -11.23
CA VAL A 8 -11.52 -4.04 -10.68
C VAL A 8 -11.51 -2.69 -11.38
N HIS A 9 -11.36 -1.59 -10.62
CA HIS A 9 -11.37 -0.25 -11.18
C HIS A 9 -10.42 0.68 -10.45
N GLY A 10 -9.48 1.24 -11.20
CA GLY A 10 -8.50 2.22 -10.71
C GLY A 10 -8.90 3.65 -11.04
N ARG A 11 -8.53 4.56 -10.16
CA ARG A 11 -8.64 6.02 -10.38
C ARG A 11 -7.48 6.75 -9.73
N MET A 12 -7.21 7.97 -10.22
CA MET A 12 -6.31 8.91 -9.57
C MET A 12 -7.05 9.61 -8.42
N VAL A 13 -6.39 9.70 -7.26
CA VAL A 13 -6.78 10.54 -6.13
C VAL A 13 -5.57 11.35 -5.66
N LEU A 14 -5.75 12.27 -4.71
CA LEU A 14 -4.64 13.05 -4.15
C LEU A 14 -4.28 12.55 -2.76
N ASP A 15 -2.99 12.44 -2.48
CA ASP A 15 -2.47 12.15 -1.15
C ASP A 15 -2.53 13.38 -0.23
N SER A 16 -2.12 13.23 1.05
CA SER A 16 -2.13 14.31 2.03
C SER A 16 -1.17 15.47 1.71
N ARG A 17 -0.27 15.29 0.74
CA ARG A 17 0.66 16.31 0.23
C ARG A 17 0.19 16.95 -1.06
N GLY A 18 -0.99 16.55 -1.57
CA GLY A 18 -1.56 17.01 -2.84
C GLY A 18 -0.92 16.37 -4.07
N ASN A 19 -0.17 15.28 -3.93
CA ASN A 19 0.36 14.54 -5.07
C ASN A 19 -0.62 13.46 -5.54
N PRO A 20 -0.71 13.22 -6.86
CA PRO A 20 -1.47 12.09 -7.40
C PRO A 20 -1.04 10.75 -6.82
N THR A 21 -1.99 9.88 -6.53
CA THR A 21 -1.78 8.48 -6.22
C THR A 21 -2.91 7.62 -6.78
N VAL A 22 -2.73 6.29 -6.72
CA VAL A 22 -3.68 5.32 -7.26
C VAL A 22 -4.63 4.88 -6.16
N GLU A 23 -5.95 4.93 -6.44
CA GLU A 23 -6.97 4.26 -5.66
C GLU A 23 -7.60 3.16 -6.52
N VAL A 24 -7.84 1.99 -5.94
CA VAL A 24 -8.44 0.84 -6.61
C VAL A 24 -9.65 0.34 -5.84
N ASP A 25 -10.72 0.07 -6.59
CA ASP A 25 -11.90 -0.67 -6.15
C ASP A 25 -11.85 -2.10 -6.70
N CYS A 26 -12.08 -3.08 -5.83
CA CYS A 26 -12.40 -4.45 -6.19
C CYS A 26 -13.84 -4.74 -5.74
N VAL A 27 -14.68 -5.23 -6.64
CA VAL A 27 -16.06 -5.60 -6.33
C VAL A 27 -16.23 -7.09 -6.62
N THR A 28 -16.78 -7.81 -5.67
CA THR A 28 -17.12 -9.24 -5.82
C THR A 28 -18.53 -9.44 -6.39
N GLU A 29 -18.87 -10.66 -6.83
CA GLU A 29 -20.19 -10.98 -7.41
C GLU A 29 -21.35 -10.77 -6.42
N ASP A 30 -21.10 -10.88 -5.12
CA ASP A 30 -22.10 -10.59 -4.08
C ASP A 30 -22.24 -9.09 -3.75
N GLY A 31 -21.47 -8.23 -4.45
CA GLY A 31 -21.51 -6.78 -4.30
C GLY A 31 -20.60 -6.22 -3.22
N THR A 32 -19.81 -7.05 -2.53
CA THR A 32 -18.84 -6.55 -1.54
C THR A 32 -17.78 -5.69 -2.23
N LEU A 33 -17.54 -4.51 -1.69
CA LEU A 33 -16.56 -3.54 -2.19
C LEU A 33 -15.33 -3.52 -1.29
N GLY A 34 -14.18 -3.82 -1.87
CA GLY A 34 -12.88 -3.51 -1.27
C GLY A 34 -12.26 -2.28 -1.94
N ARG A 35 -11.79 -1.33 -1.16
CA ARG A 35 -11.13 -0.11 -1.66
C ARG A 35 -9.79 0.09 -1.01
N ALA A 36 -8.78 0.42 -1.81
CA ALA A 36 -7.45 0.72 -1.31
C ALA A 36 -6.84 1.92 -2.05
N MET A 37 -6.22 2.81 -1.28
CA MET A 37 -5.34 3.87 -1.80
C MET A 37 -3.90 3.48 -1.55
N VAL A 38 -3.02 3.72 -2.53
CA VAL A 38 -1.62 3.34 -2.43
C VAL A 38 -0.84 4.46 -1.74
N PRO A 39 -0.16 4.18 -0.61
CA PRO A 39 0.70 5.17 0.01
C PRO A 39 1.96 5.41 -0.84
N SER A 40 2.44 6.66 -0.86
CA SER A 40 3.68 7.04 -1.52
C SER A 40 4.72 7.49 -0.51
N GLY A 41 5.93 6.94 -0.59
CA GLY A 41 7.06 7.34 0.25
C GLY A 41 7.64 8.70 -0.13
N ALA A 42 8.44 9.28 0.76
CA ALA A 42 9.18 10.53 0.50
C ALA A 42 10.56 10.25 -0.12
N SER A 43 11.10 9.07 0.06
CA SER A 43 12.38 8.60 -0.47
C SER A 43 12.23 7.21 -1.07
N THR A 44 13.16 6.83 -1.93
CA THR A 44 13.18 5.52 -2.60
C THR A 44 14.51 4.82 -2.32
N GLY A 45 14.45 3.51 -2.05
CA GLY A 45 15.63 2.64 -1.94
C GLY A 45 16.06 2.07 -3.29
N ARG A 46 17.32 1.65 -3.38
CA ARG A 46 17.88 1.08 -4.61
C ARG A 46 17.14 -0.17 -5.11
N HIS A 47 16.58 -0.95 -4.20
CA HIS A 47 15.97 -2.25 -4.46
C HIS A 47 14.44 -2.23 -4.37
N GLU A 48 13.85 -1.05 -4.25
CA GLU A 48 12.40 -0.91 -4.27
C GLU A 48 11.81 -1.15 -5.66
N ALA A 49 10.59 -1.66 -5.67
CA ALA A 49 9.81 -1.73 -6.89
C ALA A 49 9.38 -0.32 -7.33
N VAL A 50 9.18 -0.15 -8.63
CA VAL A 50 8.92 1.17 -9.23
C VAL A 50 7.50 1.64 -8.93
N GLU A 51 7.38 2.79 -8.30
CA GLU A 51 6.16 3.57 -8.32
C GLU A 51 6.04 4.23 -9.69
N LEU A 52 5.13 3.72 -10.54
CA LEU A 52 5.00 4.20 -11.91
C LEU A 52 4.43 5.61 -11.91
N ARG A 53 5.17 6.54 -12.50
CA ARG A 53 4.84 7.97 -12.65
C ARG A 53 4.91 8.36 -14.12
N ASP A 54 4.00 9.24 -14.55
CA ASP A 54 3.88 9.61 -15.97
C ASP A 54 5.03 10.51 -16.46
N GLY A 55 5.70 11.23 -15.54
CA GLY A 55 6.68 12.23 -15.91
C GLY A 55 6.04 13.48 -16.56
N GLY A 56 6.85 14.24 -17.30
CA GLY A 56 6.39 15.44 -18.00
C GLY A 56 6.01 16.61 -17.08
N ASP A 57 5.24 17.57 -17.61
CA ASP A 57 4.94 18.84 -16.91
C ASP A 57 3.68 18.77 -16.02
N ARG A 58 2.73 17.89 -16.37
CA ARG A 58 1.50 17.74 -15.58
C ARG A 58 1.83 17.14 -14.21
N TRP A 59 1.20 17.66 -13.17
CA TRP A 59 1.42 17.23 -11.80
C TRP A 59 2.89 17.27 -11.36
N ALA A 60 3.70 18.16 -11.97
CA ALA A 60 5.15 18.22 -11.76
C ALA A 60 5.83 16.84 -11.97
N GLY A 61 5.40 16.09 -12.98
CA GLY A 61 5.89 14.76 -13.31
C GLY A 61 5.37 13.61 -12.43
N LYS A 62 4.49 13.90 -11.45
CA LYS A 62 3.99 12.90 -10.48
C LYS A 62 2.64 12.29 -10.86
N GLY A 63 2.17 12.48 -12.10
CA GLY A 63 0.95 11.86 -12.60
C GLY A 63 0.98 10.32 -12.48
N VAL A 64 -0.19 9.69 -12.44
CA VAL A 64 -0.36 8.24 -12.33
C VAL A 64 -1.35 7.68 -13.36
N ASP A 65 -1.56 8.41 -14.47
CA ASP A 65 -2.51 7.99 -15.51
C ASP A 65 -2.10 6.64 -16.12
N GLY A 66 -0.80 6.39 -16.31
CA GLY A 66 -0.27 5.11 -16.77
C GLY A 66 -0.55 3.97 -15.80
N ALA A 67 -0.31 4.17 -14.50
CA ALA A 67 -0.62 3.17 -13.48
C ALA A 67 -2.13 2.91 -13.38
N VAL A 68 -2.97 3.94 -13.48
CA VAL A 68 -4.43 3.81 -13.52
C VAL A 68 -4.88 3.03 -14.76
N ALA A 69 -4.28 3.30 -15.92
CA ALA A 69 -4.57 2.53 -17.14
C ALA A 69 -4.19 1.05 -16.98
N ASN A 70 -3.06 0.75 -16.33
CA ASN A 70 -2.66 -0.64 -16.04
C ASN A 70 -3.62 -1.35 -15.08
N VAL A 71 -4.20 -0.65 -14.11
CA VAL A 71 -5.26 -1.23 -13.25
C VAL A 71 -6.51 -1.54 -14.07
N ASN A 72 -6.95 -0.59 -14.92
CA ASN A 72 -8.21 -0.70 -15.69
C ASN A 72 -8.11 -1.59 -16.94
N GLY A 73 -6.91 -1.98 -17.33
CA GLY A 73 -6.63 -2.88 -18.44
C GLY A 73 -6.05 -4.22 -17.95
N PRO A 74 -4.73 -4.44 -18.11
CA PRO A 74 -4.13 -5.76 -17.90
C PRO A 74 -4.37 -6.35 -16.51
N ILE A 75 -4.41 -5.55 -15.44
CA ILE A 75 -4.70 -6.05 -14.09
C ILE A 75 -6.17 -6.49 -13.98
N ALA A 76 -7.11 -5.63 -14.41
CA ALA A 76 -8.54 -5.99 -14.38
C ALA A 76 -8.82 -7.23 -15.21
N ASP A 77 -8.24 -7.34 -16.42
CA ASP A 77 -8.39 -8.49 -17.30
C ASP A 77 -7.87 -9.79 -16.67
N ALA A 78 -6.79 -9.71 -15.89
CA ALA A 78 -6.22 -10.86 -15.22
C ALA A 78 -7.03 -11.29 -13.98
N LEU A 79 -7.61 -10.34 -13.24
CA LEU A 79 -8.22 -10.61 -11.94
C LEU A 79 -9.72 -10.87 -11.99
N VAL A 80 -10.46 -10.31 -12.96
CA VAL A 80 -11.91 -10.53 -13.07
C VAL A 80 -12.20 -12.01 -13.30
N GLY A 81 -13.09 -12.56 -12.48
CA GLY A 81 -13.42 -13.98 -12.45
C GLY A 81 -12.60 -14.84 -11.51
N MET A 82 -11.50 -14.33 -10.94
CA MET A 82 -10.74 -15.00 -9.89
C MET A 82 -11.47 -14.93 -8.53
N ASP A 83 -11.07 -15.78 -7.62
CA ASP A 83 -11.52 -15.75 -6.23
C ASP A 83 -10.66 -14.74 -5.43
N ALA A 84 -11.27 -13.65 -4.95
CA ALA A 84 -10.57 -12.64 -4.16
C ALA A 84 -10.01 -13.19 -2.83
N SER A 85 -10.55 -14.29 -2.31
CA SER A 85 -10.07 -14.90 -1.07
C SER A 85 -8.77 -15.68 -1.23
N ASP A 86 -8.40 -16.04 -2.46
CA ASP A 86 -7.09 -16.61 -2.76
C ASP A 86 -6.08 -15.51 -3.09
N GLN A 87 -5.63 -14.80 -2.04
CA GLN A 87 -4.69 -13.71 -2.18
C GLN A 87 -3.40 -14.14 -2.90
N GLY A 88 -2.94 -15.37 -2.65
CA GLY A 88 -1.73 -15.90 -3.30
C GLY A 88 -1.90 -16.02 -4.82
N ALA A 89 -3.04 -16.50 -5.28
CA ALA A 89 -3.35 -16.59 -6.72
C ALA A 89 -3.53 -15.20 -7.35
N VAL A 90 -4.21 -14.27 -6.66
CA VAL A 90 -4.39 -12.87 -7.09
C VAL A 90 -3.03 -12.19 -7.29
N ASP A 91 -2.15 -12.29 -6.30
CA ASP A 91 -0.82 -11.67 -6.38
C ASP A 91 0.05 -12.34 -7.45
N ALA A 92 0.00 -13.68 -7.57
CA ALA A 92 0.73 -14.41 -8.61
C ALA A 92 0.28 -14.02 -10.03
N ALA A 93 -1.02 -13.83 -10.25
CA ALA A 93 -1.55 -13.38 -11.54
C ALA A 93 -1.00 -11.99 -11.93
N MET A 94 -0.97 -11.05 -10.99
CA MET A 94 -0.39 -9.72 -11.25
C MET A 94 1.13 -9.77 -11.46
N LEU A 95 1.85 -10.58 -10.67
CA LEU A 95 3.30 -10.75 -10.84
C LEU A 95 3.67 -11.36 -12.21
N ALA A 96 2.78 -12.16 -12.79
CA ALA A 96 2.97 -12.73 -14.11
C ALA A 96 2.81 -11.71 -15.25
N LEU A 97 2.14 -10.58 -15.02
CA LEU A 97 2.00 -9.49 -16.00
C LEU A 97 3.28 -8.69 -16.21
N ASP A 98 4.19 -8.71 -15.23
CA ASP A 98 5.41 -7.91 -15.26
C ASP A 98 6.62 -8.76 -14.84
N SER A 99 7.41 -9.15 -15.83
CA SER A 99 8.62 -9.95 -15.63
C SER A 99 9.84 -9.14 -15.18
N THR A 100 9.72 -7.81 -15.11
CA THR A 100 10.82 -6.95 -14.66
C THR A 100 11.10 -7.17 -13.17
N PRO A 101 12.36 -7.10 -12.74
CA PRO A 101 12.72 -7.35 -11.34
C PRO A 101 12.15 -6.32 -10.38
N ASN A 102 11.84 -5.11 -10.87
CA ASN A 102 11.37 -3.97 -10.09
C ASN A 102 9.94 -3.55 -10.42
N LYS A 103 9.17 -4.36 -11.18
CA LYS A 103 7.78 -4.08 -11.56
C LYS A 103 7.60 -2.76 -12.31
N GLY A 104 8.55 -2.45 -13.20
CA GLY A 104 8.60 -1.18 -13.92
C GLY A 104 7.61 -1.05 -15.07
N ASP A 105 7.10 -2.16 -15.62
CA ASP A 105 6.17 -2.13 -16.76
C ASP A 105 4.72 -1.88 -16.30
N ILE A 106 4.29 -2.54 -15.26
CA ILE A 106 2.92 -2.40 -14.70
C ILE A 106 2.87 -1.33 -13.60
N GLY A 107 3.92 -1.22 -12.81
CA GLY A 107 4.01 -0.33 -11.66
C GLY A 107 3.59 -0.99 -10.35
N ALA A 108 4.46 -0.90 -9.35
CA ALA A 108 4.18 -1.44 -8.02
C ALA A 108 2.95 -0.79 -7.38
N ASN A 109 2.71 0.50 -7.64
CA ASN A 109 1.52 1.21 -7.16
C ASN A 109 0.22 0.65 -7.75
N ALA A 110 0.18 0.30 -9.03
CA ALA A 110 -0.98 -0.35 -9.65
C ALA A 110 -1.24 -1.73 -9.05
N MET A 111 -0.19 -2.57 -8.94
CA MET A 111 -0.28 -3.92 -8.37
C MET A 111 -0.70 -3.89 -6.90
N LEU A 112 -0.06 -3.06 -6.08
CA LEU A 112 -0.35 -2.96 -4.65
C LEU A 112 -1.78 -2.47 -4.40
N GLY A 113 -2.24 -1.48 -5.19
CA GLY A 113 -3.62 -1.00 -5.11
C GLY A 113 -4.64 -2.12 -5.35
N ALA A 114 -4.43 -2.93 -6.39
CA ALA A 114 -5.32 -4.05 -6.72
C ALA A 114 -5.25 -5.18 -5.67
N SER A 115 -4.04 -5.55 -5.22
CA SER A 115 -3.82 -6.57 -4.18
C SER A 115 -4.57 -6.21 -2.88
N MET A 116 -4.36 -4.99 -2.38
CA MET A 116 -5.02 -4.52 -1.16
C MET A 116 -6.55 -4.39 -1.33
N ALA A 117 -7.02 -3.98 -2.52
CA ALA A 117 -8.45 -3.88 -2.78
C ALA A 117 -9.12 -5.27 -2.78
N CYS A 118 -8.48 -6.30 -3.34
CA CYS A 118 -8.98 -7.68 -3.30
C CYS A 118 -9.03 -8.21 -1.87
N LEU A 119 -7.98 -7.99 -1.06
CA LEU A 119 -7.96 -8.36 0.34
C LEU A 119 -9.12 -7.71 1.11
N ARG A 120 -9.36 -6.42 0.91
CA ARG A 120 -10.47 -5.70 1.55
C ARG A 120 -11.84 -6.20 1.08
N ALA A 121 -11.99 -6.56 -0.19
CA ALA A 121 -13.23 -7.16 -0.70
C ALA A 121 -13.50 -8.54 -0.09
N THR A 122 -12.44 -9.31 0.23
CA THR A 122 -12.55 -10.60 0.92
C THR A 122 -13.01 -10.43 2.35
N VAL A 123 -12.45 -9.45 3.06
CA VAL A 123 -12.72 -9.20 4.48
C VAL A 123 -14.04 -8.47 4.70
N GLY A 124 -14.46 -7.61 3.75
CA GLY A 124 -15.66 -6.79 3.87
C GLY A 124 -15.59 -5.87 5.09
N ASP A 125 -16.62 -5.91 5.93
CA ASP A 125 -16.69 -5.14 7.18
C ASP A 125 -15.85 -5.73 8.33
N GLY A 126 -15.16 -6.86 8.10
CA GLY A 126 -14.31 -7.50 9.08
C GLY A 126 -12.95 -6.82 9.25
N GLU A 127 -12.15 -7.34 10.16
CA GLU A 127 -10.83 -6.82 10.47
C GLU A 127 -9.74 -7.54 9.66
N ILE A 128 -8.95 -6.81 8.88
CA ILE A 128 -7.89 -7.38 8.02
C ILE A 128 -6.89 -8.20 8.85
N TRP A 129 -6.51 -7.72 10.03
CA TRP A 129 -5.56 -8.42 10.88
C TRP A 129 -6.06 -9.78 11.34
N GLN A 130 -7.37 -9.96 11.57
CA GLN A 130 -7.97 -11.26 11.90
C GLN A 130 -7.90 -12.23 10.72
N HIS A 131 -8.09 -11.72 9.51
CA HIS A 131 -7.99 -12.53 8.29
C HIS A 131 -6.55 -12.99 8.01
N LEU A 132 -5.55 -12.13 8.28
CA LEU A 132 -4.14 -12.43 8.05
C LEU A 132 -3.45 -13.14 9.21
N SER A 133 -4.08 -13.19 10.40
CA SER A 133 -3.54 -13.80 11.61
C SER A 133 -3.87 -15.28 11.68
N ASP A 134 -3.03 -16.05 12.36
CA ASP A 134 -3.29 -17.42 12.77
C ASP A 134 -4.21 -17.54 14.01
N GLY A 135 -4.81 -16.44 14.44
CA GLY A 135 -5.75 -16.35 15.58
C GLY A 135 -5.19 -15.65 16.81
N SER A 136 -3.91 -15.31 16.83
CA SER A 136 -3.32 -14.48 17.89
C SER A 136 -2.83 -13.15 17.31
N ALA A 137 -3.15 -12.05 17.99
CA ALA A 137 -2.65 -10.73 17.61
C ALA A 137 -2.17 -9.97 18.85
N SER A 138 -1.07 -9.24 18.68
CA SER A 138 -0.56 -8.33 19.70
C SER A 138 -0.17 -7.00 19.05
N LEU A 139 -0.27 -5.91 19.81
CA LEU A 139 0.28 -4.64 19.36
C LEU A 139 1.81 -4.72 19.34
N PRO A 140 2.45 -4.23 18.28
CA PRO A 140 3.91 -4.21 18.20
C PRO A 140 4.50 -3.18 19.15
N VAL A 141 5.76 -3.35 19.51
CA VAL A 141 6.54 -2.28 20.15
C VAL A 141 6.73 -1.18 19.10
N PRO A 142 6.31 0.09 19.37
CA PRO A 142 6.41 1.15 18.38
C PRO A 142 7.86 1.60 18.18
N LEU A 143 8.20 1.96 16.94
CA LEU A 143 9.40 2.73 16.61
C LEU A 143 8.96 4.16 16.39
N MET A 144 9.32 5.05 17.32
CA MET A 144 8.88 6.45 17.33
C MET A 144 10.00 7.35 16.83
N ASN A 145 9.80 7.98 15.68
CA ASN A 145 10.76 8.92 15.13
C ASN A 145 10.72 10.24 15.91
N ILE A 146 11.84 10.61 16.49
CA ILE A 146 11.98 11.82 17.32
C ILE A 146 12.71 12.93 16.57
N LEU A 147 13.72 12.56 15.78
CA LEU A 147 14.58 13.50 15.08
C LEU A 147 14.89 13.03 13.67
N ASN A 148 14.71 13.91 12.69
CA ASN A 148 14.99 13.64 11.29
C ASN A 148 16.24 14.39 10.81
N GLY A 149 16.95 13.75 9.87
CA GLY A 149 18.05 14.33 9.13
C GLY A 149 18.11 13.82 7.70
N GLY A 150 19.24 13.93 7.04
CA GLY A 150 19.43 13.50 5.67
C GLY A 150 18.42 14.18 4.71
N ALA A 151 17.77 13.39 3.84
CA ALA A 151 16.79 13.88 2.89
C ALA A 151 15.42 14.24 3.50
N HIS A 152 15.19 13.92 4.78
CA HIS A 152 13.91 14.10 5.46
C HIS A 152 13.81 15.42 6.25
N ALA A 153 14.91 16.16 6.39
CA ALA A 153 14.92 17.44 7.09
C ALA A 153 15.90 18.42 6.44
N ASN A 154 15.60 19.70 6.53
CA ASN A 154 16.53 20.77 6.14
C ASN A 154 17.50 21.05 7.31
N SER A 155 18.40 20.12 7.55
CA SER A 155 19.38 20.17 8.65
C SER A 155 20.76 19.69 8.16
N ASN A 156 21.79 19.89 9.00
CA ASN A 156 23.14 19.38 8.76
C ASN A 156 23.40 18.01 9.41
N VAL A 157 22.35 17.30 9.78
CA VAL A 157 22.43 15.94 10.33
C VAL A 157 22.37 14.95 9.19
N ASP A 158 23.40 14.13 9.00
CA ASP A 158 23.50 13.15 7.91
C ASP A 158 22.69 11.87 8.18
N VAL A 159 22.40 11.55 9.46
CA VAL A 159 21.60 10.40 9.85
C VAL A 159 20.13 10.70 9.60
N GLN A 160 19.47 9.82 8.86
CA GLN A 160 18.10 10.03 8.37
C GLN A 160 17.08 10.14 9.51
N GLU A 161 17.16 9.25 10.51
CA GLU A 161 16.21 9.16 11.60
C GLU A 161 16.86 8.72 12.91
N PHE A 162 16.38 9.29 14.02
CA PHE A 162 16.65 8.82 15.38
C PHE A 162 15.34 8.43 16.02
N MET A 163 15.22 7.14 16.37
CA MET A 163 13.99 6.57 16.89
C MET A 163 14.13 6.15 18.34
N VAL A 164 13.04 6.29 19.09
CA VAL A 164 12.87 5.68 20.41
C VAL A 164 12.09 4.38 20.25
N VAL A 165 12.57 3.35 20.94
CA VAL A 165 11.92 2.03 20.98
C VAL A 165 11.59 1.71 22.43
N PRO A 166 10.40 2.04 22.91
CA PRO A 166 9.98 1.82 24.30
C PRO A 166 9.64 0.35 24.52
N HIS A 167 10.64 -0.49 24.77
CA HIS A 167 10.45 -1.92 25.06
C HIS A 167 10.48 -2.18 26.56
N GLY A 168 9.93 -3.33 26.97
CA GLY A 168 9.92 -3.78 28.36
C GLY A 168 8.81 -3.16 29.22
N PHE A 169 7.81 -2.54 28.59
CA PHE A 169 6.59 -2.08 29.26
C PHE A 169 5.51 -3.17 29.26
N ASP A 170 4.71 -3.23 30.29
CA ASP A 170 3.64 -4.24 30.43
C ASP A 170 2.45 -4.00 29.48
N SER A 171 2.33 -2.78 28.94
CA SER A 171 1.24 -2.44 28.03
C SER A 171 1.64 -1.41 26.97
N TYR A 172 0.94 -1.44 25.83
CA TYR A 172 1.13 -0.44 24.78
C TYR A 172 0.88 1.02 25.24
N PRO A 173 -0.18 1.33 26.03
CA PRO A 173 -0.36 2.71 26.55
C PRO A 173 0.84 3.21 27.36
N GLU A 174 1.47 2.38 28.17
CA GLU A 174 2.66 2.78 28.93
C GLU A 174 3.88 3.00 28.02
N ALA A 175 4.07 2.14 27.02
CA ALA A 175 5.11 2.33 25.99
C ALA A 175 4.89 3.63 25.19
N LEU A 176 3.65 3.90 24.79
CA LEU A 176 3.28 5.14 24.09
C LEU A 176 3.55 6.38 24.95
N ARG A 177 3.12 6.34 26.23
CA ARG A 177 3.38 7.43 27.19
C ARG A 177 4.87 7.73 27.30
N ALA A 178 5.71 6.72 27.48
CA ALA A 178 7.16 6.88 27.57
C ALA A 178 7.75 7.54 26.30
N GLY A 179 7.28 7.15 25.11
CA GLY A 179 7.68 7.77 23.86
C GLY A 179 7.30 9.27 23.77
N VAL A 180 6.08 9.61 24.20
CA VAL A 180 5.59 11.00 24.22
C VAL A 180 6.36 11.86 25.23
N GLU A 181 6.71 11.31 26.41
CA GLU A 181 7.49 12.03 27.42
C GLU A 181 8.94 12.28 27.00
N ILE A 182 9.49 11.50 26.07
CA ILE A 182 10.82 11.70 25.49
C ILE A 182 10.80 12.76 24.38
N TYR A 183 9.70 12.80 23.58
CA TYR A 183 9.52 13.77 22.49
C TYR A 183 9.40 15.20 23.00
#